data_8b834e2fda6da778a9dc47eeb6c6d29e
#
_entry.id   8b834e2fda6da778a9dc47eeb6c6d29e
#
_cell.length_a   1.000
_cell.length_b   1.000
_cell.length_c   1.000
_cell.angle_alpha   90.00
_cell.angle_beta   90.00
_cell.angle_gamma   90.00
#
_symmetry.space_group_name_H-M   'P 1'
#
loop_
_entity.id
_entity.type
_entity.pdbx_description
1 polymer ?
#
loop_
_entity_poly.entity_id
_entity_poly.type
_entity_poly.pdbx_seq_one_letter_code
_entity_poly.pdbx_strand_id
1 'polypeptide(L)'
;MYENDKRIVLTLDAGGTNFVFSAIRGNLQIVSPVCMPSCSDNLDRCLATLVAGFDAVIKSLDTPPVAISFAFPGPADYKNGVIGGNLPNFPSFRQGVALGPFLQHHYGIPVYIENDGNLFAYGEALSGALPMVNRELEAMGHNRKYKNLLGITLGTGFGAGVVIDNRLLTGDNGCGGDVWLMRNKKYPSMLAEESVSIRAVKRVYRELSGVQDADLTPKDIYEIAEGIKEGDKKAAIASFQELGEMAGSAIASALNIVDGLVVIGGGLAGASHYILPALVNELRATLSMFSGEQFPCLQMEVYNWEDEMDRKKFLDYQHREVLIPGTSIKLPYNNTKRIAVMCSREGASCSIMRGAYAYALSQLEV
;
A
#
# COMPACT_ATOMS: atom_id res chain seq x y z
N MET A 1 -2.77 16.98 0.47
CA MET A 1 -1.74 17.72 1.24
C MET A 1 -0.56 17.94 0.33
N TYR A 2 0.25 18.97 0.52
CA TYR A 2 1.47 19.31 -0.25
C TYR A 2 1.31 19.61 -1.76
N GLU A 3 0.13 19.73 -2.33
CA GLU A 3 -0.09 20.01 -3.76
C GLU A 3 0.48 21.37 -4.19
N ASN A 4 0.52 22.34 -3.29
CA ASN A 4 1.07 23.67 -3.55
C ASN A 4 2.46 23.90 -2.93
N ASP A 5 3.09 22.86 -2.36
CA ASP A 5 4.42 22.96 -1.80
C ASP A 5 5.47 23.11 -2.91
N LYS A 6 6.40 24.05 -2.73
CA LYS A 6 7.42 24.34 -3.74
C LYS A 6 8.76 23.66 -3.48
N ARG A 7 8.91 23.01 -2.33
CA ARG A 7 10.11 22.25 -1.98
C ARG A 7 10.27 21.05 -2.92
N ILE A 8 11.49 20.79 -3.34
CA ILE A 8 11.83 19.66 -4.20
C ILE A 8 12.42 18.56 -3.34
N VAL A 9 11.93 17.33 -3.49
CA VAL A 9 12.49 16.13 -2.90
C VAL A 9 12.93 15.20 -4.01
N LEU A 10 14.16 14.71 -3.92
CA LEU A 10 14.67 13.65 -4.80
C LEU A 10 14.08 12.32 -4.38
N THR A 11 13.65 11.53 -5.36
CA THR A 11 13.05 10.20 -5.14
C THR A 11 13.76 9.14 -5.94
N LEU A 12 13.64 7.89 -5.48
CA LEU A 12 14.21 6.72 -6.10
C LEU A 12 13.20 5.57 -6.04
N ASP A 13 13.00 4.89 -7.15
CA ASP A 13 12.43 3.54 -7.17
C ASP A 13 13.61 2.55 -7.22
N ALA A 14 13.83 1.85 -6.08
CA ALA A 14 14.99 0.99 -5.87
C ALA A 14 14.67 -0.46 -6.27
N GLY A 15 14.71 -0.74 -7.57
CA GLY A 15 14.61 -2.11 -8.09
C GLY A 15 15.92 -2.88 -8.01
N GLY A 16 15.84 -4.20 -7.83
CA GLY A 16 17.04 -5.07 -7.78
C GLY A 16 17.88 -5.07 -9.07
N THR A 17 17.27 -4.76 -10.22
CA THR A 17 17.96 -4.69 -11.52
C THR A 17 18.28 -3.27 -11.93
N ASN A 18 17.35 -2.35 -11.72
CA ASN A 18 17.47 -0.95 -12.11
C ASN A 18 17.05 -0.03 -10.97
N PHE A 19 17.68 1.12 -10.90
CA PHE A 19 17.27 2.29 -10.13
C PHE A 19 16.63 3.31 -11.04
N VAL A 20 15.49 3.88 -10.61
CA VAL A 20 14.81 4.95 -11.35
C VAL A 20 14.76 6.19 -10.47
N PHE A 21 15.59 7.17 -10.81
CA PHE A 21 15.72 8.43 -10.07
C PHE A 21 14.78 9.48 -10.62
N SER A 22 14.20 10.29 -9.73
CA SER A 22 13.32 11.38 -10.10
C SER A 22 13.32 12.50 -9.05
N ALA A 23 12.52 13.53 -9.27
CA ALA A 23 12.27 14.60 -8.32
C ALA A 23 10.80 14.99 -8.32
N ILE A 24 10.27 15.27 -7.14
CA ILE A 24 8.87 15.63 -6.91
C ILE A 24 8.78 17.02 -6.29
N ARG A 25 7.82 17.81 -6.78
CA ARG A 25 7.38 19.09 -6.23
C ARG A 25 5.87 19.18 -6.35
N GLY A 26 5.17 19.52 -5.26
CA GLY A 26 3.71 19.66 -5.28
C GLY A 26 2.97 18.39 -5.68
N ASN A 27 3.45 17.21 -5.25
CA ASN A 27 2.96 15.87 -5.62
C ASN A 27 3.12 15.51 -7.11
N LEU A 28 3.84 16.31 -7.90
CA LEU A 28 4.07 16.07 -9.32
C LEU A 28 5.55 15.77 -9.58
N GLN A 29 5.80 14.78 -10.41
CA GLN A 29 7.14 14.53 -10.95
C GLN A 29 7.52 15.68 -11.88
N ILE A 30 8.66 16.34 -11.61
CA ILE A 30 9.07 17.57 -12.31
C ILE A 30 10.23 17.37 -13.31
N VAL A 31 10.78 16.17 -13.37
CA VAL A 31 11.88 15.82 -14.29
C VAL A 31 11.58 14.48 -14.97
N SER A 32 12.17 14.26 -16.14
CA SER A 32 12.18 12.93 -16.76
C SER A 32 12.97 11.97 -15.88
N PRO A 33 12.45 10.74 -15.61
CA PRO A 33 13.18 9.77 -14.80
C PRO A 33 14.51 9.38 -15.43
N VAL A 34 15.52 9.22 -14.57
CA VAL A 34 16.83 8.69 -14.95
C VAL A 34 16.92 7.23 -14.51
N CYS A 35 17.08 6.32 -15.47
CA CYS A 35 17.18 4.90 -15.20
C CYS A 35 18.64 4.43 -15.33
N MET A 36 19.14 3.73 -14.30
CA MET A 36 20.51 3.17 -14.28
C MET A 36 20.47 1.75 -13.71
N PRO A 37 21.42 0.86 -14.11
CA PRO A 37 21.57 -0.46 -13.51
C PRO A 37 21.87 -0.34 -12.00
N SER A 38 21.18 -1.11 -11.15
CA SER A 38 21.38 -1.04 -9.70
C SER A 38 22.73 -1.56 -9.23
N CYS A 39 23.36 -2.47 -9.97
CA CYS A 39 24.60 -3.15 -9.61
C CYS A 39 24.54 -3.75 -8.18
N SER A 40 23.39 -4.29 -7.81
CA SER A 40 23.02 -4.69 -6.43
C SER A 40 23.89 -5.80 -5.82
N ASP A 41 24.68 -6.49 -6.65
CA ASP A 41 25.66 -7.52 -6.27
C ASP A 41 27.00 -6.96 -5.80
N ASN A 42 27.31 -5.68 -6.12
CA ASN A 42 28.55 -5.02 -5.77
C ASN A 42 28.30 -3.68 -5.09
N LEU A 43 28.64 -3.56 -3.81
CA LEU A 43 28.32 -2.40 -2.98
C LEU A 43 28.93 -1.10 -3.53
N ASP A 44 30.21 -1.09 -3.89
CA ASP A 44 30.89 0.12 -4.37
C ASP A 44 30.26 0.65 -5.66
N ARG A 45 29.95 -0.25 -6.60
CA ARG A 45 29.26 0.10 -7.85
C ARG A 45 27.84 0.55 -7.60
N CYS A 46 27.13 -0.09 -6.69
CA CYS A 46 25.77 0.28 -6.31
C CYS A 46 25.73 1.69 -5.72
N LEU A 47 26.62 1.99 -4.77
CA LEU A 47 26.74 3.32 -4.17
C LEU A 47 27.16 4.38 -5.20
N ALA A 48 28.09 4.06 -6.10
CA ALA A 48 28.49 4.96 -7.19
C ALA A 48 27.31 5.24 -8.15
N THR A 49 26.48 4.23 -8.46
CA THR A 49 25.27 4.40 -9.27
C THR A 49 24.24 5.31 -8.58
N LEU A 50 24.06 5.15 -7.25
CA LEU A 50 23.15 6.01 -6.49
C LEU A 50 23.58 7.47 -6.56
N VAL A 51 24.86 7.75 -6.38
CA VAL A 51 25.40 9.11 -6.51
C VAL A 51 25.24 9.63 -7.93
N ALA A 52 25.64 8.88 -8.95
CA ALA A 52 25.54 9.31 -10.34
C ALA A 52 24.09 9.60 -10.77
N GLY A 53 23.12 8.80 -10.30
CA GLY A 53 21.72 8.97 -10.63
C GLY A 53 21.12 10.22 -9.99
N PHE A 54 21.35 10.44 -8.70
CA PHE A 54 20.91 11.69 -8.06
C PHE A 54 21.58 12.92 -8.63
N ASP A 55 22.87 12.86 -8.95
CA ASP A 55 23.60 13.96 -9.62
C ASP A 55 22.99 14.31 -10.98
N ALA A 56 22.60 13.29 -11.75
CA ALA A 56 21.95 13.50 -13.04
C ALA A 56 20.59 14.22 -12.89
N VAL A 57 19.81 13.84 -11.88
CA VAL A 57 18.53 14.51 -11.56
C VAL A 57 18.79 15.95 -11.08
N ILE A 58 19.72 16.16 -10.16
CA ILE A 58 20.05 17.50 -9.62
C ILE A 58 20.45 18.46 -10.74
N LYS A 59 21.25 18.03 -11.71
CA LYS A 59 21.65 18.86 -12.87
C LYS A 59 20.49 19.34 -13.73
N SER A 60 19.34 18.70 -13.67
CA SER A 60 18.13 19.07 -14.44
C SER A 60 17.17 19.97 -13.66
N LEU A 61 17.46 20.26 -12.37
CA LEU A 61 16.60 21.06 -11.52
C LEU A 61 16.89 22.55 -11.64
N ASP A 62 15.85 23.35 -11.54
CA ASP A 62 15.90 24.82 -11.50
C ASP A 62 16.24 25.39 -10.11
N THR A 63 15.98 24.61 -9.07
CA THR A 63 16.23 24.97 -7.66
C THR A 63 16.79 23.74 -6.90
N PRO A 64 17.62 23.95 -5.87
CA PRO A 64 18.18 22.83 -5.12
C PRO A 64 17.11 22.02 -4.38
N PRO A 65 17.25 20.68 -4.28
CA PRO A 65 16.38 19.84 -3.48
C PRO A 65 16.60 20.06 -1.98
N VAL A 66 15.54 19.85 -1.18
CA VAL A 66 15.59 20.01 0.28
C VAL A 66 15.82 18.70 1.02
N ALA A 67 15.57 17.57 0.37
CA ALA A 67 15.77 16.22 0.93
C ALA A 67 15.87 15.17 -0.17
N ILE A 68 16.33 13.99 0.22
CA ILE A 68 16.21 12.74 -0.54
C ILE A 68 15.26 11.83 0.24
N SER A 69 14.27 11.21 -0.42
CA SER A 69 13.41 10.24 0.24
C SER A 69 12.96 9.15 -0.74
N PHE A 70 13.01 7.89 -0.29
CA PHE A 70 12.67 6.77 -1.15
C PHE A 70 12.33 5.50 -0.36
N ALA A 71 11.67 4.58 -1.05
CA ALA A 71 11.45 3.22 -0.57
C ALA A 71 12.71 2.37 -0.76
N PHE A 72 13.04 1.55 0.25
CA PHE A 72 14.03 0.50 0.11
C PHE A 72 13.53 -0.78 0.80
N PRO A 73 13.75 -1.97 0.19
CA PRO A 73 13.27 -3.20 0.80
C PRO A 73 13.95 -3.48 2.14
N GLY A 74 13.19 -4.06 3.08
CA GLY A 74 13.69 -4.52 4.36
C GLY A 74 14.14 -5.99 4.35
N PRO A 75 14.69 -6.47 5.46
CA PRO A 75 14.74 -5.79 6.76
C PRO A 75 15.73 -4.62 6.81
N ALA A 76 15.41 -3.59 7.62
CA ALA A 76 16.22 -2.38 7.74
C ALA A 76 15.96 -1.65 9.06
N ASP A 77 16.93 -0.91 9.52
CA ASP A 77 16.74 0.15 10.52
C ASP A 77 16.44 1.46 9.79
N TYR A 78 15.18 1.63 9.40
CA TYR A 78 14.73 2.78 8.61
C TYR A 78 14.97 4.10 9.34
N LYS A 79 14.78 4.12 10.66
CA LYS A 79 14.99 5.32 11.49
C LYS A 79 16.43 5.87 11.39
N ASN A 80 17.40 4.98 11.31
CA ASN A 80 18.83 5.35 11.17
C ASN A 80 19.33 5.26 9.71
N GLY A 81 18.47 4.87 8.78
CA GLY A 81 18.82 4.73 7.36
C GLY A 81 19.84 3.62 7.08
N VAL A 82 19.83 2.56 7.90
CA VAL A 82 20.75 1.42 7.75
C VAL A 82 20.01 0.24 7.15
N ILE A 83 20.46 -0.21 5.99
CA ILE A 83 19.88 -1.32 5.24
C ILE A 83 20.74 -2.55 5.44
N GLY A 84 20.13 -3.69 5.79
CA GLY A 84 20.89 -4.92 6.03
C GLY A 84 20.00 -6.15 6.19
N GLY A 85 20.64 -7.32 6.41
CA GLY A 85 19.95 -8.59 6.60
C GLY A 85 19.71 -9.38 5.31
N ASN A 86 18.71 -10.24 5.29
CA ASN A 86 18.47 -11.12 4.14
C ASN A 86 17.70 -10.39 3.04
N LEU A 87 18.44 -9.78 2.12
CA LEU A 87 17.93 -9.03 0.97
C LEU A 87 18.27 -9.78 -0.33
N PRO A 88 17.38 -10.62 -0.88
CA PRO A 88 17.67 -11.38 -2.09
C PRO A 88 18.07 -10.52 -3.30
N ASN A 89 17.42 -9.37 -3.47
CA ASN A 89 17.67 -8.45 -4.58
C ASN A 89 18.85 -7.49 -4.35
N PHE A 90 19.39 -7.42 -3.13
CA PHE A 90 20.51 -6.57 -2.75
C PHE A 90 21.52 -7.34 -1.88
N PRO A 91 22.15 -8.39 -2.41
CA PRO A 91 23.04 -9.25 -1.63
C PRO A 91 24.25 -8.52 -1.04
N SER A 92 24.70 -7.44 -1.67
CA SER A 92 25.82 -6.62 -1.18
C SER A 92 25.50 -5.81 0.10
N PHE A 93 24.20 -5.68 0.46
CA PHE A 93 23.76 -4.95 1.67
C PHE A 93 23.63 -5.83 2.91
N ARG A 94 23.79 -7.16 2.81
CA ARG A 94 23.54 -8.12 3.91
C ARG A 94 24.26 -7.83 5.22
N GLN A 95 25.47 -7.26 5.16
CA GLN A 95 26.26 -6.97 6.36
C GLN A 95 25.87 -5.68 7.06
N GLY A 96 24.90 -4.96 6.55
CA GLY A 96 24.50 -3.64 7.02
C GLY A 96 25.26 -2.51 6.31
N VAL A 97 24.49 -1.61 5.67
CA VAL A 97 25.02 -0.43 4.97
C VAL A 97 24.29 0.80 5.49
N ALA A 98 25.02 1.76 6.02
CA ALA A 98 24.49 3.05 6.48
C ALA A 98 24.15 3.94 5.26
N LEU A 99 23.18 3.52 4.46
CA LEU A 99 22.83 4.13 3.17
C LEU A 99 22.32 5.57 3.33
N GLY A 100 21.42 5.80 4.29
CA GLY A 100 20.92 7.14 4.60
C GLY A 100 22.04 8.09 5.00
N PRO A 101 22.85 7.77 6.04
CA PRO A 101 24.01 8.57 6.43
C PRO A 101 25.03 8.78 5.30
N PHE A 102 25.28 7.78 4.45
CA PHE A 102 26.18 7.91 3.30
C PHE A 102 25.69 9.00 2.33
N LEU A 103 24.43 8.94 1.91
CA LEU A 103 23.83 9.92 1.00
C LEU A 103 23.72 11.30 1.66
N GLN A 104 23.36 11.36 2.94
CA GLN A 104 23.28 12.59 3.70
C GLN A 104 24.66 13.29 3.80
N HIS A 105 25.73 12.53 4.07
CA HIS A 105 27.09 13.04 4.10
C HIS A 105 27.52 13.58 2.73
N HIS A 106 27.14 12.89 1.65
CA HIS A 106 27.53 13.26 0.30
C HIS A 106 26.82 14.54 -0.19
N TYR A 107 25.50 14.66 0.07
CA TYR A 107 24.70 15.76 -0.45
C TYR A 107 24.48 16.92 0.52
N GLY A 108 24.74 16.73 1.81
CA GLY A 108 24.53 17.75 2.83
C GLY A 108 23.05 18.07 3.11
N ILE A 109 22.13 17.24 2.68
CA ILE A 109 20.68 17.38 2.89
C ILE A 109 20.12 16.11 3.58
N PRO A 110 18.99 16.22 4.33
CA PRO A 110 18.38 15.07 4.99
C PRO A 110 18.00 13.94 4.02
N VAL A 111 18.15 12.69 4.48
CA VAL A 111 17.79 11.48 3.73
C VAL A 111 16.84 10.64 4.55
N TYR A 112 15.69 10.32 3.97
CA TYR A 112 14.63 9.52 4.59
C TYR A 112 14.38 8.27 3.77
N ILE A 113 14.58 7.12 4.39
CA ILE A 113 14.33 5.81 3.79
C ILE A 113 13.22 5.14 4.58
N GLU A 114 12.28 4.52 3.89
CA GLU A 114 11.16 3.83 4.53
C GLU A 114 10.77 2.57 3.73
N ASN A 115 9.92 1.73 4.31
CA ASN A 115 9.37 0.56 3.63
C ASN A 115 8.41 0.97 2.49
N ASP A 116 8.34 0.16 1.44
CA ASP A 116 7.48 0.41 0.26
C ASP A 116 5.99 0.40 0.60
N GLY A 117 5.54 -0.54 1.45
CA GLY A 117 4.15 -0.59 1.93
C GLY A 117 3.76 0.65 2.74
N ASN A 118 4.67 1.13 3.59
CA ASN A 118 4.51 2.34 4.36
C ASN A 118 4.38 3.58 3.46
N LEU A 119 5.27 3.74 2.50
CA LEU A 119 5.22 4.87 1.57
C LEU A 119 4.02 4.78 0.62
N PHE A 120 3.64 3.57 0.18
CA PHE A 120 2.41 3.36 -0.56
C PHE A 120 1.19 3.89 0.19
N ALA A 121 1.00 3.43 1.44
CA ALA A 121 -0.12 3.85 2.29
C ALA A 121 -0.11 5.36 2.53
N TYR A 122 1.08 5.94 2.78
CA TYR A 122 1.21 7.37 3.04
C TYR A 122 0.90 8.22 1.81
N GLY A 123 1.32 7.79 0.62
CA GLY A 123 0.99 8.42 -0.65
C GLY A 123 -0.51 8.40 -0.93
N GLU A 124 -1.17 7.26 -0.72
CA GLU A 124 -2.62 7.14 -0.88
C GLU A 124 -3.40 7.95 0.17
N ALA A 125 -2.88 8.08 1.38
CA ALA A 125 -3.52 8.86 2.42
C ALA A 125 -3.41 10.38 2.19
N LEU A 126 -2.28 10.88 1.69
CA LEU A 126 -2.05 12.32 1.60
C LEU A 126 -2.33 12.91 0.21
N SER A 127 -2.24 12.11 -0.85
CA SER A 127 -2.39 12.60 -2.23
C SER A 127 -3.24 11.71 -3.15
N GLY A 128 -3.59 10.48 -2.72
CA GLY A 128 -4.30 9.51 -3.54
C GLY A 128 -5.77 9.31 -3.14
N ALA A 129 -6.12 8.10 -2.76
CA ALA A 129 -7.48 7.64 -2.53
C ALA A 129 -8.21 8.36 -1.39
N LEU A 130 -7.54 8.58 -0.24
CA LEU A 130 -8.21 9.17 0.92
C LEU A 130 -8.69 10.61 0.65
N PRO A 131 -7.89 11.56 0.11
CA PRO A 131 -8.39 12.87 -0.27
C PRO A 131 -9.43 12.81 -1.41
N MET A 132 -9.37 11.83 -2.30
CA MET A 132 -10.40 11.63 -3.34
C MET A 132 -11.75 11.30 -2.69
N VAL A 133 -11.82 10.32 -1.81
CA VAL A 133 -13.05 9.95 -1.08
C VAL A 133 -13.59 11.12 -0.28
N ASN A 134 -12.74 11.86 0.42
CA ASN A 134 -13.15 13.03 1.19
C ASN A 134 -13.74 14.14 0.31
N ARG A 135 -13.20 14.38 -0.90
CA ARG A 135 -13.79 15.33 -1.86
C ARG A 135 -15.16 14.87 -2.37
N GLU A 136 -15.34 13.58 -2.66
CA GLU A 136 -16.65 13.07 -3.08
C GLU A 136 -17.70 13.19 -1.97
N LEU A 137 -17.33 12.88 -0.71
CA LEU A 137 -18.22 13.09 0.44
C LEU A 137 -18.58 14.57 0.62
N GLU A 138 -17.62 15.47 0.52
CA GLU A 138 -17.84 16.92 0.61
C GLU A 138 -18.74 17.43 -0.52
N ALA A 139 -18.56 16.96 -1.76
CA ALA A 139 -19.42 17.28 -2.88
C ALA A 139 -20.88 16.82 -2.69
N MET A 140 -21.09 15.75 -1.91
CA MET A 140 -22.42 15.27 -1.51
C MET A 140 -22.98 15.98 -0.25
N GLY A 141 -22.25 16.99 0.28
CA GLY A 141 -22.68 17.78 1.44
C GLY A 141 -22.39 17.10 2.79
N HIS A 142 -21.49 16.13 2.83
CA HIS A 142 -21.13 15.44 4.09
C HIS A 142 -19.96 16.13 4.80
N ASN A 143 -20.11 16.31 6.11
CA ASN A 143 -19.04 16.86 6.96
C ASN A 143 -18.02 15.81 7.43
N ARG A 144 -18.28 14.52 7.15
CA ARG A 144 -17.37 13.44 7.56
C ARG A 144 -16.11 13.48 6.71
N LYS A 145 -14.95 13.37 7.36
CA LYS A 145 -13.65 13.23 6.70
C LYS A 145 -12.93 12.01 7.28
N TYR A 146 -12.51 11.13 6.39
CA TYR A 146 -11.61 10.03 6.73
C TYR A 146 -10.19 10.56 6.89
N LYS A 147 -9.44 10.00 7.83
CA LYS A 147 -8.05 10.35 8.12
C LYS A 147 -7.17 9.12 8.33
N ASN A 148 -7.82 7.94 8.46
CA ASN A 148 -7.15 6.66 8.64
C ASN A 148 -7.22 5.85 7.36
N LEU A 149 -6.13 5.15 7.04
CA LEU A 149 -6.01 4.33 5.85
C LEU A 149 -5.11 3.12 6.15
N LEU A 150 -5.53 1.96 5.67
CA LEU A 150 -4.72 0.77 5.53
C LEU A 150 -4.37 0.60 4.05
N GLY A 151 -3.13 0.86 3.68
CA GLY A 151 -2.61 0.61 2.34
C GLY A 151 -2.08 -0.82 2.25
N ILE A 152 -2.44 -1.54 1.19
CA ILE A 152 -2.09 -2.93 0.96
C ILE A 152 -1.39 -3.06 -0.39
N THR A 153 -0.24 -3.70 -0.42
CA THR A 153 0.44 -4.04 -1.67
C THR A 153 0.42 -5.56 -1.90
N LEU A 154 -0.20 -5.97 -3.00
CA LEU A 154 -0.30 -7.36 -3.43
C LEU A 154 0.70 -7.62 -4.57
N GLY A 155 1.73 -8.43 -4.29
CA GLY A 155 2.79 -8.69 -5.27
C GLY A 155 3.60 -9.94 -4.93
N THR A 156 4.92 -9.83 -4.97
CA THR A 156 5.85 -10.89 -4.53
C THR A 156 5.56 -11.29 -3.08
N GLY A 157 5.23 -10.28 -2.25
CA GLY A 157 4.79 -10.45 -0.88
C GLY A 157 3.43 -9.78 -0.61
N PHE A 158 3.07 -9.75 0.66
CA PHE A 158 1.87 -9.13 1.22
C PHE A 158 2.28 -7.95 2.09
N GLY A 159 2.54 -6.80 1.46
CA GLY A 159 2.95 -5.60 2.16
C GLY A 159 1.75 -4.78 2.64
N ALA A 160 1.97 -4.01 3.71
CA ALA A 160 1.02 -3.00 4.14
C ALA A 160 1.72 -1.79 4.77
N GLY A 161 0.94 -0.71 4.89
CA GLY A 161 1.27 0.45 5.68
C GLY A 161 0.01 1.01 6.33
N VAL A 162 0.16 1.62 7.48
CA VAL A 162 -0.94 2.13 8.29
C VAL A 162 -0.79 3.64 8.47
N VAL A 163 -1.85 4.37 8.17
CA VAL A 163 -1.94 5.81 8.42
C VAL A 163 -3.07 6.08 9.41
N ILE A 164 -2.75 6.75 10.51
CA ILE A 164 -3.69 7.17 11.56
C ILE A 164 -3.64 8.69 11.71
N ASP A 165 -4.79 9.33 11.63
CA ASP A 165 -4.91 10.80 11.70
C ASP A 165 -3.95 11.53 10.74
N ASN A 166 -3.86 11.04 9.49
CA ASN A 166 -2.95 11.48 8.42
C ASN A 166 -1.45 11.35 8.75
N ARG A 167 -1.08 10.53 9.72
CA ARG A 167 0.32 10.25 10.08
C ARG A 167 0.65 8.78 9.86
N LEU A 168 1.80 8.53 9.30
CA LEU A 168 2.31 7.17 9.12
C LEU A 168 2.60 6.52 10.47
N LEU A 169 2.06 5.31 10.69
CA LEU A 169 2.32 4.49 11.86
C LEU A 169 3.51 3.57 11.57
N THR A 170 4.70 3.97 11.98
CA THR A 170 5.89 3.12 11.85
C THR A 170 6.08 2.15 13.01
N GLY A 171 5.52 2.50 14.19
CA GLY A 171 5.73 1.76 15.45
C GLY A 171 7.11 1.99 16.06
N ASP A 172 7.29 1.51 17.29
CA ASP A 172 8.54 1.70 18.03
C ASP A 172 9.71 0.92 17.44
N ASN A 173 9.41 -0.19 16.76
CA ASN A 173 10.39 -1.11 16.17
C ASN A 173 10.38 -1.09 14.62
N GLY A 174 9.65 -0.16 14.01
CA GLY A 174 9.50 -0.12 12.56
C GLY A 174 8.64 -1.25 11.97
N CYS A 175 7.82 -1.93 12.79
CA CYS A 175 6.99 -3.08 12.41
C CYS A 175 5.49 -2.74 12.31
N GLY A 176 5.16 -1.43 12.28
CA GLY A 176 3.79 -1.00 12.09
C GLY A 176 3.27 -1.39 10.70
N GLY A 177 2.22 -2.22 10.66
CA GLY A 177 1.65 -2.67 9.38
C GLY A 177 2.12 -4.04 8.87
N ASP A 178 2.86 -4.81 9.65
CA ASP A 178 3.34 -6.16 9.28
C ASP A 178 2.20 -7.20 9.16
N VAL A 179 1.24 -6.94 8.27
CA VAL A 179 0.08 -7.84 8.03
C VAL A 179 0.48 -9.19 7.46
N TRP A 180 1.63 -9.28 6.79
CA TRP A 180 2.15 -10.51 6.19
C TRP A 180 2.39 -11.62 7.23
N LEU A 181 2.72 -11.23 8.48
CA LEU A 181 2.93 -12.13 9.63
C LEU A 181 1.63 -12.57 10.31
N MET A 182 0.47 -12.03 9.94
CA MET A 182 -0.79 -12.46 10.50
C MET A 182 -1.04 -13.93 10.23
N ARG A 183 -1.85 -14.55 11.07
CA ARG A 183 -2.17 -15.99 10.93
C ARG A 183 -2.96 -16.23 9.66
N ASN A 184 -2.55 -17.23 8.90
CA ASN A 184 -3.26 -17.67 7.71
C ASN A 184 -4.57 -18.35 8.11
N LYS A 185 -5.69 -17.93 7.53
CA LYS A 185 -7.02 -18.50 7.80
C LYS A 185 -7.11 -19.97 7.41
N LYS A 186 -6.62 -20.32 6.22
CA LYS A 186 -6.70 -21.68 5.65
C LYS A 186 -5.67 -22.62 6.26
N TYR A 187 -4.50 -22.09 6.59
CA TYR A 187 -3.35 -22.83 7.14
C TYR A 187 -2.87 -22.18 8.44
N PRO A 188 -3.52 -22.43 9.60
CA PRO A 188 -3.30 -21.65 10.82
C PRO A 188 -1.88 -21.71 11.42
N SER A 189 -1.02 -22.62 10.96
CA SER A 189 0.40 -22.71 11.32
C SER A 189 1.32 -21.91 10.40
N MET A 190 0.78 -21.31 9.34
CA MET A 190 1.52 -20.52 8.34
C MET A 190 1.19 -19.04 8.48
N LEU A 191 2.07 -18.19 7.95
CA LEU A 191 1.84 -16.76 7.84
C LEU A 191 0.89 -16.44 6.66
N ALA A 192 0.20 -15.30 6.75
CA ALA A 192 -0.80 -14.89 5.76
C ALA A 192 -0.21 -14.77 4.35
N GLU A 193 1.02 -14.30 4.20
CA GLU A 193 1.70 -14.13 2.91
C GLU A 193 1.80 -15.43 2.09
N GLU A 194 1.82 -16.61 2.74
CA GLU A 194 1.84 -17.88 2.01
C GLU A 194 0.57 -18.13 1.17
N SER A 195 -0.54 -17.43 1.51
CA SER A 195 -1.77 -17.44 0.71
C SER A 195 -2.07 -16.08 0.04
N VAL A 196 -1.25 -15.05 0.27
CA VAL A 196 -1.45 -13.69 -0.26
C VAL A 196 -0.19 -13.19 -0.96
N SER A 197 0.18 -13.87 -2.04
CA SER A 197 1.37 -13.53 -2.83
C SER A 197 1.30 -14.13 -4.24
N ILE A 198 2.22 -13.71 -5.11
CA ILE A 198 2.42 -14.33 -6.43
C ILE A 198 2.58 -15.85 -6.32
N ARG A 199 3.31 -16.33 -5.30
CA ARG A 199 3.51 -17.76 -5.05
C ARG A 199 2.18 -18.48 -4.79
N ALA A 200 1.30 -17.84 -4.03
CA ALA A 200 -0.02 -18.38 -3.70
C ALA A 200 -0.90 -18.57 -4.95
N VAL A 201 -0.99 -17.54 -5.81
CA VAL A 201 -1.76 -17.62 -7.06
C VAL A 201 -1.26 -18.79 -7.92
N LYS A 202 0.06 -18.91 -8.10
CA LYS A 202 0.68 -20.01 -8.87
C LYS A 202 0.42 -21.37 -8.24
N ARG A 203 0.51 -21.48 -6.92
CA ARG A 203 0.26 -22.72 -6.17
C ARG A 203 -1.19 -23.17 -6.34
N VAL A 204 -2.15 -22.28 -6.05
CA VAL A 204 -3.58 -22.61 -6.10
C VAL A 204 -4.00 -22.98 -7.52
N TYR A 205 -3.52 -22.24 -8.54
CA TYR A 205 -3.78 -22.59 -9.93
C TYR A 205 -3.30 -24.01 -10.27
N ARG A 206 -2.06 -24.37 -9.88
CA ARG A 206 -1.51 -25.71 -10.12
C ARG A 206 -2.29 -26.80 -9.39
N GLU A 207 -2.66 -26.57 -8.12
CA GLU A 207 -3.44 -27.50 -7.30
C GLU A 207 -4.80 -27.81 -7.94
N LEU A 208 -5.47 -26.80 -8.48
CA LEU A 208 -6.82 -26.94 -9.04
C LEU A 208 -6.84 -27.44 -10.49
N SER A 209 -5.90 -26.99 -11.32
CA SER A 209 -5.84 -27.37 -12.75
C SER A 209 -5.10 -28.68 -13.01
N GLY A 210 -4.26 -29.12 -12.06
CA GLY A 210 -3.35 -30.27 -12.25
C GLY A 210 -2.14 -29.96 -13.15
N VAL A 211 -2.03 -28.74 -13.68
CA VAL A 211 -0.90 -28.33 -14.54
C VAL A 211 0.35 -28.11 -13.70
N GLN A 212 1.47 -28.77 -14.07
CA GLN A 212 2.73 -28.70 -13.35
C GLN A 212 3.72 -27.68 -13.98
N ASP A 213 3.27 -26.84 -14.90
CA ASP A 213 4.13 -25.82 -15.52
C ASP A 213 4.60 -24.80 -14.46
N ALA A 214 5.90 -24.84 -14.15
CA ALA A 214 6.52 -23.95 -13.17
C ALA A 214 6.72 -22.51 -13.70
N ASP A 215 6.68 -22.33 -15.03
CA ASP A 215 7.02 -21.06 -15.68
C ASP A 215 5.83 -20.11 -15.84
N LEU A 216 4.59 -20.58 -15.60
CA LEU A 216 3.41 -19.71 -15.62
C LEU A 216 3.57 -18.55 -14.63
N THR A 217 3.47 -17.34 -15.18
CA THR A 217 3.46 -16.11 -14.38
C THR A 217 2.05 -15.79 -13.90
N PRO A 218 1.86 -14.92 -12.90
CA PRO A 218 0.52 -14.44 -12.53
C PRO A 218 -0.21 -13.75 -13.68
N LYS A 219 0.52 -13.13 -14.60
CA LYS A 219 -0.05 -12.54 -15.82
C LYS A 219 -0.63 -13.63 -16.74
N ASP A 220 0.10 -14.73 -16.94
CA ASP A 220 -0.41 -15.86 -17.71
C ASP A 220 -1.68 -16.44 -17.10
N ILE A 221 -1.71 -16.61 -15.77
CA ILE A 221 -2.89 -17.11 -15.05
C ILE A 221 -4.07 -16.11 -15.19
N TYR A 222 -3.77 -14.82 -15.14
CA TYR A 222 -4.79 -13.78 -15.39
C TYR A 222 -5.32 -13.86 -16.84
N GLU A 223 -4.45 -14.00 -17.83
CA GLU A 223 -4.85 -14.16 -19.24
C GLU A 223 -5.69 -15.43 -19.46
N ILE A 224 -5.40 -16.52 -18.72
CA ILE A 224 -6.24 -17.74 -18.72
C ILE A 224 -7.62 -17.43 -18.08
N ALA A 225 -7.66 -16.70 -16.97
CA ALA A 225 -8.91 -16.29 -16.33
C ALA A 225 -9.79 -15.45 -17.25
N GLU A 226 -9.18 -14.56 -18.06
CA GLU A 226 -9.86 -13.75 -19.08
C GLU A 226 -10.25 -14.56 -20.33
N GLY A 227 -9.71 -15.79 -20.52
CA GLY A 227 -9.90 -16.60 -21.73
C GLY A 227 -9.07 -16.11 -22.93
N ILE A 228 -8.03 -15.32 -22.67
CA ILE A 228 -7.06 -14.85 -23.69
C ILE A 228 -6.02 -15.94 -23.96
N LYS A 229 -5.60 -16.67 -22.93
CA LYS A 229 -4.64 -17.77 -22.99
C LYS A 229 -5.35 -19.10 -22.72
N GLU A 230 -4.93 -20.16 -23.41
CA GLU A 230 -5.44 -21.52 -23.17
C GLU A 230 -5.06 -22.02 -21.77
N GLY A 231 -6.01 -22.69 -21.09
CA GLY A 231 -5.82 -23.26 -19.76
C GLY A 231 -7.13 -23.47 -18.99
N ASP A 232 -7.03 -23.85 -17.73
CA ASP A 232 -8.21 -24.01 -16.87
C ASP A 232 -8.67 -22.64 -16.33
N LYS A 233 -9.64 -22.07 -17.01
CA LYS A 233 -10.23 -20.77 -16.63
C LYS A 233 -10.83 -20.76 -15.23
N LYS A 234 -11.45 -21.87 -14.79
CA LYS A 234 -12.07 -21.94 -13.46
C LYS A 234 -11.01 -21.97 -12.37
N ALA A 235 -9.95 -22.73 -12.56
CA ALA A 235 -8.82 -22.78 -11.64
C ALA A 235 -8.11 -21.41 -11.56
N ALA A 236 -7.96 -20.72 -12.70
CA ALA A 236 -7.36 -19.40 -12.76
C ALA A 236 -8.17 -18.35 -11.97
N ILE A 237 -9.47 -18.28 -12.18
CA ILE A 237 -10.36 -17.40 -11.41
C ILE A 237 -10.31 -17.74 -9.91
N ALA A 238 -10.41 -19.02 -9.56
CA ALA A 238 -10.41 -19.47 -8.17
C ALA A 238 -9.10 -19.12 -7.44
N SER A 239 -7.96 -19.11 -8.14
CA SER A 239 -6.67 -18.74 -7.54
C SER A 239 -6.62 -17.28 -7.08
N PHE A 240 -7.21 -16.35 -7.84
CA PHE A 240 -7.33 -14.94 -7.44
C PHE A 240 -8.41 -14.73 -6.37
N GLN A 241 -9.50 -15.50 -6.43
CA GLN A 241 -10.54 -15.44 -5.41
C GLN A 241 -10.04 -15.93 -4.06
N GLU A 242 -9.28 -17.04 -4.01
CA GLU A 242 -8.66 -17.53 -2.77
C GLU A 242 -7.69 -16.50 -2.19
N LEU A 243 -6.86 -15.87 -3.03
CA LEU A 243 -5.99 -14.78 -2.58
C LEU A 243 -6.82 -13.64 -1.95
N GLY A 244 -7.92 -13.25 -2.58
CA GLY A 244 -8.82 -12.21 -2.05
C GLY A 244 -9.42 -12.59 -0.69
N GLU A 245 -9.89 -13.83 -0.54
CA GLU A 245 -10.44 -14.33 0.72
C GLU A 245 -9.38 -14.32 1.84
N MET A 246 -8.19 -14.84 1.56
CA MET A 246 -7.11 -14.89 2.56
C MET A 246 -6.61 -13.50 2.94
N ALA A 247 -6.49 -12.58 1.98
CA ALA A 247 -6.17 -11.18 2.25
C ALA A 247 -7.26 -10.51 3.10
N GLY A 248 -8.53 -10.74 2.76
CA GLY A 248 -9.67 -10.22 3.51
C GLY A 248 -9.65 -10.61 4.98
N SER A 249 -9.30 -11.86 5.28
CA SER A 249 -9.20 -12.35 6.66
C SER A 249 -8.12 -11.63 7.48
N ALA A 250 -6.93 -11.41 6.90
CA ALA A 250 -5.86 -10.65 7.55
C ALA A 250 -6.25 -9.18 7.71
N ILE A 251 -6.79 -8.56 6.64
CA ILE A 251 -7.25 -7.18 6.63
C ILE A 251 -8.35 -6.94 7.66
N ALA A 252 -9.29 -7.88 7.87
CA ALA A 252 -10.33 -7.77 8.89
C ALA A 252 -9.73 -7.61 10.29
N SER A 253 -8.69 -8.37 10.61
CA SER A 253 -7.98 -8.27 11.90
C SER A 253 -7.32 -6.91 12.08
N ALA A 254 -6.68 -6.38 11.03
CA ALA A 254 -6.06 -5.06 11.05
C ALA A 254 -7.11 -3.94 11.17
N LEU A 255 -8.24 -4.03 10.47
CA LEU A 255 -9.30 -3.02 10.47
C LEU A 255 -9.98 -2.85 11.82
N ASN A 256 -10.04 -3.90 12.64
CA ASN A 256 -10.53 -3.79 14.03
C ASN A 256 -9.65 -2.85 14.89
N ILE A 257 -8.44 -2.52 14.45
CA ILE A 257 -7.52 -1.60 15.14
C ILE A 257 -7.42 -0.27 14.38
N VAL A 258 -7.31 -0.31 13.05
CA VAL A 258 -7.04 0.88 12.22
C VAL A 258 -8.30 1.72 11.99
N ASP A 259 -9.48 1.10 11.83
CA ASP A 259 -10.75 1.78 11.51
C ASP A 259 -10.56 2.85 10.43
N GLY A 260 -10.26 2.44 9.19
CA GLY A 260 -9.94 3.34 8.09
C GLY A 260 -10.29 2.77 6.71
N LEU A 261 -10.10 3.59 5.68
CA LEU A 261 -10.24 3.13 4.29
C LEU A 261 -9.16 2.09 3.95
N VAL A 262 -9.48 1.17 3.04
CA VAL A 262 -8.52 0.18 2.54
C VAL A 262 -8.20 0.48 1.08
N VAL A 263 -6.91 0.60 0.77
CA VAL A 263 -6.45 0.82 -0.62
C VAL A 263 -5.52 -0.31 -1.03
N ILE A 264 -5.86 -0.94 -2.14
CA ILE A 264 -5.13 -2.09 -2.70
C ILE A 264 -4.26 -1.62 -3.87
N GLY A 265 -2.97 -1.91 -3.82
CA GLY A 265 -2.01 -1.69 -4.89
C GLY A 265 -1.16 -2.93 -5.15
N GLY A 266 -0.08 -2.74 -5.92
CA GLY A 266 0.84 -3.81 -6.30
C GLY A 266 0.46 -4.52 -7.61
N GLY A 267 1.34 -5.37 -8.10
CA GLY A 267 1.20 -6.00 -9.42
C GLY A 267 -0.03 -6.90 -9.56
N LEU A 268 -0.49 -7.54 -8.48
CA LEU A 268 -1.69 -8.39 -8.51
C LEU A 268 -3.00 -7.59 -8.48
N ALA A 269 -2.97 -6.29 -8.18
CA ALA A 269 -4.15 -5.43 -8.22
C ALA A 269 -4.77 -5.34 -9.64
N GLY A 270 -4.02 -5.65 -10.70
CA GLY A 270 -4.57 -5.80 -12.05
C GLY A 270 -5.68 -6.85 -12.17
N ALA A 271 -5.70 -7.84 -11.28
CA ALA A 271 -6.75 -8.86 -11.19
C ALA A 271 -7.87 -8.51 -10.17
N SER A 272 -8.00 -7.23 -9.80
CA SER A 272 -8.91 -6.74 -8.74
C SER A 272 -10.35 -7.17 -8.91
N HIS A 273 -10.86 -7.31 -10.12
CA HIS A 273 -12.24 -7.73 -10.36
C HIS A 273 -12.52 -9.20 -9.97
N TYR A 274 -11.47 -10.03 -9.78
CA TYR A 274 -11.58 -11.35 -9.15
C TYR A 274 -11.26 -11.29 -7.65
N ILE A 275 -10.31 -10.44 -7.26
CA ILE A 275 -9.80 -10.37 -5.88
C ILE A 275 -10.77 -9.62 -4.97
N LEU A 276 -11.22 -8.42 -5.35
CA LEU A 276 -12.01 -7.55 -4.47
C LEU A 276 -13.35 -8.13 -4.05
N PRO A 277 -14.15 -8.78 -4.92
CA PRO A 277 -15.40 -9.39 -4.48
C PRO A 277 -15.20 -10.44 -3.38
N ALA A 278 -14.18 -11.30 -3.49
CA ALA A 278 -13.86 -12.31 -2.50
C ALA A 278 -13.33 -11.67 -1.19
N LEU A 279 -12.46 -10.68 -1.30
CA LEU A 279 -11.92 -9.92 -0.17
C LEU A 279 -13.04 -9.20 0.59
N VAL A 280 -13.89 -8.46 -0.09
CA VAL A 280 -15.02 -7.72 0.53
C VAL A 280 -16.03 -8.68 1.14
N ASN A 281 -16.31 -9.82 0.50
CA ASN A 281 -17.16 -10.85 1.08
C ASN A 281 -16.61 -11.39 2.39
N GLU A 282 -15.29 -11.60 2.47
CA GLU A 282 -14.63 -12.01 3.71
C GLU A 282 -14.69 -10.93 4.80
N LEU A 283 -14.53 -9.65 4.45
CA LEU A 283 -14.71 -8.54 5.39
C LEU A 283 -16.15 -8.40 5.91
N ARG A 284 -17.13 -8.91 5.17
CA ARG A 284 -18.55 -8.95 5.55
C ARG A 284 -18.94 -10.24 6.28
N ALA A 285 -17.98 -11.14 6.52
CA ALA A 285 -18.25 -12.41 7.19
C ALA A 285 -18.71 -12.21 8.64
N THR A 286 -19.30 -13.25 9.19
CA THR A 286 -19.75 -13.29 10.59
C THR A 286 -18.91 -14.26 11.41
N LEU A 287 -18.77 -13.97 12.69
CA LEU A 287 -18.13 -14.82 13.70
C LEU A 287 -19.20 -15.30 14.68
N SER A 288 -19.11 -16.56 15.10
CA SER A 288 -20.06 -17.17 16.03
C SER A 288 -19.55 -17.15 17.46
N MET A 289 -20.43 -16.92 18.41
CA MET A 289 -20.19 -17.19 19.83
C MET A 289 -20.51 -18.65 20.17
N PHE A 290 -20.05 -19.14 21.30
CA PHE A 290 -20.43 -20.46 21.83
C PHE A 290 -21.94 -20.59 22.08
N SER A 291 -22.65 -19.48 22.28
CA SER A 291 -24.12 -19.44 22.36
C SER A 291 -24.83 -19.71 21.02
N GLY A 292 -24.10 -19.69 19.89
CA GLY A 292 -24.66 -19.77 18.54
C GLY A 292 -25.03 -18.42 17.94
N GLU A 293 -24.96 -17.35 18.70
CA GLU A 293 -25.11 -15.99 18.17
C GLU A 293 -24.03 -15.65 17.18
N GLN A 294 -24.38 -14.89 16.13
CA GLN A 294 -23.45 -14.46 15.08
C GLN A 294 -23.33 -12.94 15.08
N PHE A 295 -22.11 -12.48 14.94
CA PHE A 295 -21.74 -11.07 14.83
C PHE A 295 -20.93 -10.81 13.58
N PRO A 296 -21.08 -9.65 12.93
CA PRO A 296 -20.15 -9.22 11.89
C PRO A 296 -18.71 -9.23 12.40
N CYS A 297 -17.76 -9.69 11.61
CA CYS A 297 -16.33 -9.64 11.97
C CYS A 297 -15.79 -8.21 12.09
N LEU A 298 -16.48 -7.24 11.50
CA LEU A 298 -16.22 -5.80 11.58
C LEU A 298 -17.49 -5.07 12.03
N GLN A 299 -17.34 -4.07 12.89
CA GLN A 299 -18.47 -3.19 13.25
C GLN A 299 -18.86 -2.20 12.15
N MET A 300 -17.99 -2.03 11.14
CA MET A 300 -18.22 -1.14 10.01
C MET A 300 -18.88 -1.90 8.86
N GLU A 301 -19.82 -1.27 8.20
CA GLU A 301 -20.30 -1.72 6.91
C GLU A 301 -19.19 -1.53 5.86
N VAL A 302 -18.89 -2.58 5.10
CA VAL A 302 -17.82 -2.60 4.11
C VAL A 302 -18.40 -2.45 2.72
N TYR A 303 -17.82 -1.54 1.93
CA TYR A 303 -18.24 -1.25 0.57
C TYR A 303 -17.11 -1.46 -0.43
N ASN A 304 -17.39 -2.14 -1.52
CA ASN A 304 -16.49 -2.22 -2.67
C ASN A 304 -16.61 -0.94 -3.49
N TRP A 305 -15.61 -0.08 -3.45
CA TRP A 305 -15.62 1.18 -4.20
C TRP A 305 -15.63 0.99 -5.73
N GLU A 306 -15.14 -0.15 -6.22
CA GLU A 306 -15.13 -0.48 -7.64
C GLU A 306 -16.50 -0.94 -8.13
N ASP A 307 -17.40 -1.34 -7.23
CA ASP A 307 -18.81 -1.61 -7.55
C ASP A 307 -19.64 -0.33 -7.46
N GLU A 308 -20.33 0.02 -8.55
CA GLU A 308 -21.10 1.27 -8.63
C GLU A 308 -22.22 1.35 -7.60
N MET A 309 -22.88 0.22 -7.32
CA MET A 309 -23.99 0.20 -6.34
C MET A 309 -23.48 0.34 -4.91
N ASP A 310 -22.38 -0.33 -4.59
CA ASP A 310 -21.73 -0.22 -3.27
C ASP A 310 -21.20 1.20 -3.05
N ARG A 311 -20.56 1.79 -4.07
CA ARG A 311 -20.06 3.17 -4.01
C ARG A 311 -21.20 4.17 -3.79
N LYS A 312 -22.32 4.03 -4.50
CA LYS A 312 -23.51 4.87 -4.28
C LYS A 312 -24.03 4.75 -2.85
N LYS A 313 -24.13 3.52 -2.32
CA LYS A 313 -24.56 3.27 -0.93
C LYS A 313 -23.58 3.86 0.09
N PHE A 314 -22.26 3.76 -0.17
CA PHE A 314 -21.25 4.35 0.69
C PHE A 314 -21.38 5.88 0.75
N LEU A 315 -21.66 6.52 -0.37
CA LEU A 315 -21.83 7.97 -0.50
C LEU A 315 -23.20 8.46 -0.03
N ASP A 316 -24.23 7.59 -0.01
CA ASP A 316 -25.57 7.92 0.47
C ASP A 316 -25.61 7.96 2.00
N TYR A 317 -25.34 9.14 2.55
CA TYR A 317 -25.17 9.35 3.97
C TYR A 317 -26.36 10.09 4.55
N GLN A 318 -27.36 9.34 5.03
CA GLN A 318 -28.56 9.93 5.64
C GLN A 318 -28.27 10.40 7.07
N HIS A 319 -28.51 11.65 7.37
CA HIS A 319 -28.47 12.21 8.71
C HIS A 319 -29.86 12.10 9.37
N ARG A 320 -29.86 11.67 10.62
CA ARG A 320 -31.00 11.88 11.54
C ARG A 320 -30.67 13.06 12.43
N GLU A 321 -31.69 13.76 12.88
CA GLU A 321 -31.55 14.80 13.90
C GLU A 321 -32.01 14.23 15.25
N VAL A 322 -31.22 14.42 16.28
CA VAL A 322 -31.52 14.03 17.65
C VAL A 322 -31.59 15.27 18.51
N LEU A 323 -32.69 15.42 19.25
CA LEU A 323 -32.90 16.52 20.17
C LEU A 323 -32.01 16.36 21.42
N ILE A 324 -31.34 17.42 21.86
CA ILE A 324 -30.69 17.43 23.17
C ILE A 324 -31.78 17.44 24.22
N PRO A 325 -31.84 16.45 25.16
CA PRO A 325 -32.85 16.39 26.17
C PRO A 325 -32.95 17.69 26.99
N GLY A 326 -34.17 18.22 27.17
CA GLY A 326 -34.42 19.46 27.89
C GLY A 326 -34.14 20.75 27.13
N THR A 327 -33.86 20.68 25.83
CA THR A 327 -33.60 21.86 24.97
C THR A 327 -34.36 21.75 23.64
N SER A 328 -34.34 22.85 22.84
CA SER A 328 -34.82 22.86 21.46
C SER A 328 -33.71 22.59 20.44
N ILE A 329 -32.47 22.30 20.90
CA ILE A 329 -31.28 22.13 20.01
C ILE A 329 -31.27 20.72 19.45
N LYS A 330 -31.20 20.62 18.13
CA LYS A 330 -31.02 19.36 17.41
C LYS A 330 -29.59 19.19 16.95
N LEU A 331 -29.07 17.95 17.08
CA LEU A 331 -27.76 17.56 16.62
C LEU A 331 -27.91 16.55 15.45
N PRO A 332 -27.08 16.65 14.43
CA PRO A 332 -27.00 15.62 13.39
C PRO A 332 -26.47 14.32 14.04
N TYR A 333 -27.16 13.22 13.78
CA TYR A 333 -26.80 11.91 14.26
C TYR A 333 -26.77 10.91 13.13
N ASN A 334 -25.65 10.21 13.00
CA ASN A 334 -25.52 9.05 12.12
C ASN A 334 -24.76 7.96 12.88
N ASN A 335 -25.39 6.83 13.07
CA ASN A 335 -24.81 5.67 13.73
C ASN A 335 -24.17 4.67 12.75
N THR A 336 -24.24 4.90 11.46
CA THR A 336 -23.69 3.99 10.46
C THR A 336 -22.17 4.19 10.39
N LYS A 337 -21.44 3.16 10.74
CA LYS A 337 -19.99 3.09 10.57
C LYS A 337 -19.72 2.48 9.20
N ARG A 338 -18.90 3.14 8.39
CA ARG A 338 -18.69 2.74 6.99
C ARG A 338 -17.22 2.80 6.65
N ILE A 339 -16.74 1.82 5.89
CA ILE A 339 -15.43 1.83 5.24
C ILE A 339 -15.57 1.42 3.78
N ALA A 340 -14.66 1.87 2.94
CA ALA A 340 -14.55 1.44 1.56
C ALA A 340 -13.23 0.72 1.30
N VAL A 341 -13.28 -0.28 0.43
CA VAL A 341 -12.14 -0.98 -0.13
C VAL A 341 -12.03 -0.60 -1.60
N MET A 342 -10.87 -0.13 -2.03
CA MET A 342 -10.65 0.36 -3.39
C MET A 342 -9.27 0.02 -3.92
N CYS A 343 -9.08 0.12 -5.22
CA CYS A 343 -7.77 0.06 -5.84
C CYS A 343 -7.11 1.44 -5.91
N SER A 344 -5.78 1.46 -5.83
CA SER A 344 -4.98 2.63 -6.18
C SER A 344 -5.28 3.07 -7.62
N ARG A 345 -5.50 4.36 -7.83
CA ARG A 345 -5.85 4.91 -9.16
C ARG A 345 -4.65 5.13 -10.05
N GLU A 346 -3.51 5.44 -9.46
CA GLU A 346 -2.29 5.81 -10.21
C GLU A 346 -1.22 4.70 -10.17
N GLY A 347 -1.52 3.61 -9.47
CA GLY A 347 -0.61 2.49 -9.29
C GLY A 347 0.40 2.68 -8.16
N ALA A 348 0.94 1.56 -7.69
CA ALA A 348 1.76 1.53 -6.48
C ALA A 348 3.04 2.37 -6.59
N SER A 349 3.75 2.33 -7.71
CA SER A 349 5.00 3.09 -7.87
C SER A 349 4.79 4.60 -7.75
N CYS A 350 3.70 5.14 -8.35
CA CYS A 350 3.38 6.56 -8.24
C CYS A 350 3.02 6.93 -6.79
N SER A 351 2.21 6.09 -6.13
CA SER A 351 1.82 6.32 -4.73
C SER A 351 3.03 6.22 -3.79
N ILE A 352 3.95 5.29 -4.00
CA ILE A 352 5.20 5.19 -3.23
C ILE A 352 6.07 6.45 -3.38
N MET A 353 6.25 6.94 -4.61
CA MET A 353 7.03 8.17 -4.85
C MET A 353 6.39 9.39 -4.18
N ARG A 354 5.07 9.55 -4.26
CA ARG A 354 4.35 10.63 -3.57
C ARG A 354 4.39 10.46 -2.05
N GLY A 355 4.34 9.21 -1.58
CA GLY A 355 4.53 8.88 -0.17
C GLY A 355 5.91 9.28 0.32
N ALA A 356 6.96 8.99 -0.45
CA ALA A 356 8.32 9.41 -0.15
C ALA A 356 8.45 10.94 -0.06
N TYR A 357 7.86 11.65 -1.03
CA TYR A 357 7.79 13.10 -1.02
C TYR A 357 7.09 13.65 0.23
N ALA A 358 5.90 13.16 0.51
CA ALA A 358 5.13 13.59 1.68
C ALA A 358 5.82 13.24 2.99
N TYR A 359 6.47 12.07 3.06
CA TYR A 359 7.21 11.63 4.24
C TYR A 359 8.40 12.57 4.52
N ALA A 360 9.21 12.89 3.51
CA ALA A 360 10.29 13.86 3.68
C ALA A 360 9.78 15.20 4.19
N LEU A 361 8.73 15.75 3.60
CA LEU A 361 8.17 17.03 4.03
C LEU A 361 7.65 16.99 5.47
N SER A 362 6.97 15.92 5.85
CA SER A 362 6.48 15.75 7.23
C SER A 362 7.61 15.68 8.26
N GLN A 363 8.75 15.07 7.90
CA GLN A 363 9.94 15.01 8.77
C GLN A 363 10.69 16.36 8.87
N LEU A 364 10.61 17.20 7.85
CA LEU A 364 11.20 18.54 7.85
C LEU A 364 10.37 19.56 8.65
N GLU A 365 9.13 19.24 9.00
CA GLU A 365 8.21 20.10 9.77
C GLU A 365 8.24 19.80 11.29
N VAL A 366 8.93 18.75 11.70
CA VAL A 366 9.17 18.38 13.10
C VAL A 366 10.44 19.05 13.61
#